data_a60c8cc842f80bafd38c01da8d016007
#
_entry.id   a60c8cc842f80bafd38c01da8d016007
#
_cell.length_a   1.000
_cell.length_b   1.000
_cell.length_c   1.000
_cell.angle_alpha   90.00
_cell.angle_beta   90.00
_cell.angle_gamma   90.00
#
_symmetry.space_group_name_H-M   'P 1'
#
loop_
_entity.id
_entity.type
_entity.pdbx_description
1 polymer ?
#
loop_
_entity_poly.entity_id
_entity_poly.type
_entity_poly.pdbx_seq_one_letter_code
_entity_poly.pdbx_strand_id
1 'polypeptide(L)'
;MTGSASLYNRHRPTTFADMVGQDHVARALGNALRSGRPSQGYLFSGPRGTGKTTTARILARCLNCQSSPGPTAEPCGRCDSCRRTGQPDWLDVVEVDAASSARRIDEMREWLETVRYAPVACRYRITIMDEAHQIQDQAASALLKTLEEPPPHLVVILCTTHPWDILGTIRSRLQHYVLRKPGIPALVKVLDRVARAEGIEAGERALDILARAADGSYRDALGLLDQISTYAGGRVEVGDALELIGAVSRESVFELVDLMAGGDAAGAFELLQATLDGPVDPEQAIRGLVGHLRYVCLLQQGARPRDEWAFSPEEVARLQAQANQLPASQVVHGLDLLADAQVRIRHGGADPRLQLELVAARLSRPALDASAAALAARVEALEAGAPRAPAPAAAPPAEPAEPAPEPPAHEPMPPDLEHAQRAGDGDHQPPLVDLRGP
;
A
#
# COMPACT_ATOMS: atom_id res chain seq x y z
N MET A 1 -6.99 38.28 -1.55
CA MET A 1 -6.83 37.08 -2.42
C MET A 1 -7.44 35.91 -1.65
N THR A 2 -8.70 35.61 -1.91
CA THR A 2 -9.39 34.44 -1.33
C THR A 2 -8.77 33.20 -1.98
N GLY A 3 -7.95 32.48 -1.22
CA GLY A 3 -7.36 31.23 -1.68
C GLY A 3 -8.44 30.29 -2.18
N SER A 4 -8.41 29.96 -3.47
CA SER A 4 -9.34 29.03 -4.08
C SER A 4 -9.21 27.68 -3.34
N ALA A 5 -10.32 27.22 -2.75
CA ALA A 5 -10.32 25.91 -2.09
C ALA A 5 -9.92 24.82 -3.10
N SER A 6 -9.07 23.87 -2.72
CA SER A 6 -8.61 22.79 -3.60
C SER A 6 -9.78 22.03 -4.23
N LEU A 7 -9.58 21.46 -5.43
CA LEU A 7 -10.58 20.66 -6.15
C LEU A 7 -11.19 19.56 -5.27
N TYR A 8 -10.37 18.93 -4.45
CA TYR A 8 -10.82 17.93 -3.47
C TYR A 8 -11.89 18.46 -2.51
N ASN A 9 -11.77 19.71 -2.05
CA ASN A 9 -12.75 20.29 -1.13
C ASN A 9 -14.00 20.78 -1.86
N ARG A 10 -13.86 21.39 -3.05
CA ARG A 10 -14.98 21.91 -3.85
C ARG A 10 -15.89 20.80 -4.37
N HIS A 11 -15.30 19.68 -4.80
CA HIS A 11 -16.02 18.55 -5.38
C HIS A 11 -16.23 17.37 -4.41
N ARG A 12 -16.15 17.65 -3.09
CA ARG A 12 -16.44 16.64 -2.08
C ARG A 12 -17.90 16.18 -2.19
N PRO A 13 -18.17 14.88 -2.31
CA PRO A 13 -19.53 14.33 -2.34
C PRO A 13 -20.38 14.84 -1.18
N THR A 14 -21.62 15.19 -1.48
CA THR A 14 -22.59 15.72 -0.50
C THR A 14 -23.75 14.78 -0.23
N THR A 15 -23.97 13.79 -1.08
CA THR A 15 -24.97 12.73 -0.97
C THR A 15 -24.36 11.35 -1.18
N PHE A 16 -25.06 10.30 -0.78
CA PHE A 16 -24.62 8.93 -1.06
C PHE A 16 -24.61 8.59 -2.55
N ALA A 17 -25.47 9.24 -3.35
CA ALA A 17 -25.50 9.06 -4.81
C ALA A 17 -24.25 9.61 -5.51
N ASP A 18 -23.59 10.61 -4.93
CA ASP A 18 -22.36 11.20 -5.48
C ASP A 18 -21.12 10.33 -5.20
N MET A 19 -21.23 9.36 -4.29
CA MET A 19 -20.12 8.48 -3.93
C MET A 19 -19.89 7.46 -5.04
N VAL A 20 -18.66 7.36 -5.53
CA VAL A 20 -18.26 6.40 -6.56
C VAL A 20 -17.48 5.26 -5.88
N GLY A 21 -17.73 4.01 -6.26
CA GLY A 21 -16.95 2.85 -5.79
C GLY A 21 -17.18 2.41 -4.33
N GLN A 22 -18.15 3.01 -3.63
CA GLN A 22 -18.54 2.67 -2.25
C GLN A 22 -20.02 2.27 -2.14
N ASP A 23 -20.58 1.69 -3.21
CA ASP A 23 -22.03 1.37 -3.32
C ASP A 23 -22.55 0.49 -2.18
N HIS A 24 -21.70 -0.41 -1.66
CA HIS A 24 -22.05 -1.29 -0.55
C HIS A 24 -22.31 -0.51 0.75
N VAL A 25 -21.47 0.51 1.04
CA VAL A 25 -21.63 1.37 2.23
C VAL A 25 -22.84 2.30 2.03
N ALA A 26 -22.93 2.95 0.86
CA ALA A 26 -24.04 3.85 0.52
C ALA A 26 -25.39 3.14 0.62
N ARG A 27 -25.49 1.91 0.10
CA ARG A 27 -26.72 1.09 0.17
C ARG A 27 -27.06 0.69 1.61
N ALA A 28 -26.07 0.23 2.39
CA ALA A 28 -26.30 -0.21 3.76
C ALA A 28 -26.78 0.95 4.66
N LEU A 29 -26.09 2.11 4.59
CA LEU A 29 -26.47 3.31 5.33
C LEU A 29 -27.84 3.85 4.88
N GLY A 30 -28.09 3.89 3.57
CA GLY A 30 -29.36 4.29 3.01
C GLY A 30 -30.53 3.41 3.49
N ASN A 31 -30.34 2.09 3.59
CA ASN A 31 -31.32 1.18 4.12
C ASN A 31 -31.59 1.40 5.63
N ALA A 32 -30.52 1.60 6.42
CA ALA A 32 -30.65 1.89 7.85
C ALA A 32 -31.45 3.18 8.10
N LEU A 33 -31.20 4.22 7.32
CA LEU A 33 -31.94 5.49 7.41
C LEU A 33 -33.41 5.33 7.02
N ARG A 34 -33.70 4.62 5.92
CA ARG A 34 -35.09 4.35 5.49
C ARG A 34 -35.89 3.50 6.49
N SER A 35 -35.20 2.61 7.22
CA SER A 35 -35.87 1.81 8.28
C SER A 35 -36.19 2.61 9.55
N GLY A 36 -35.76 3.88 9.63
CA GLY A 36 -36.01 4.76 10.79
C GLY A 36 -35.25 4.35 12.05
N ARG A 37 -34.21 3.52 11.93
CA ARG A 37 -33.42 3.00 13.07
C ARG A 37 -31.93 3.29 12.87
N PRO A 38 -31.51 4.55 12.87
CA PRO A 38 -30.08 4.88 12.83
C PRO A 38 -29.40 4.41 14.14
N SER A 39 -28.16 3.96 14.03
CA SER A 39 -27.34 3.65 15.20
C SER A 39 -26.84 4.94 15.86
N GLN A 40 -26.50 4.85 17.15
CA GLN A 40 -25.84 5.95 17.87
C GLN A 40 -24.30 5.90 17.73
N GLY A 41 -23.76 4.79 17.23
CA GLY A 41 -22.31 4.63 17.02
C GLY A 41 -21.96 4.03 15.66
N TYR A 42 -21.05 4.68 14.95
CA TYR A 42 -20.55 4.24 13.64
C TYR A 42 -19.02 4.23 13.63
N LEU A 43 -18.46 3.26 12.92
CA LEU A 43 -17.04 3.16 12.65
C LEU A 43 -16.81 3.06 11.13
N PHE A 44 -16.17 4.05 10.53
CA PHE A 44 -15.75 4.00 9.15
C PHE A 44 -14.24 3.70 9.09
N SER A 45 -13.88 2.57 8.54
CA SER A 45 -12.48 2.18 8.37
C SER A 45 -12.11 2.05 6.90
N GLY A 46 -10.82 2.13 6.61
CA GLY A 46 -10.28 1.95 5.27
C GLY A 46 -9.05 2.81 5.00
N PRO A 47 -8.35 2.61 3.89
CA PRO A 47 -7.15 3.37 3.53
C PRO A 47 -7.37 4.88 3.50
N ARG A 48 -6.27 5.64 3.54
CA ARG A 48 -6.32 7.10 3.42
C ARG A 48 -6.95 7.51 2.08
N GLY A 49 -7.72 8.59 2.08
CA GLY A 49 -8.29 9.15 0.85
C GLY A 49 -9.47 8.40 0.24
N THR A 50 -10.00 7.33 0.89
CA THR A 50 -11.14 6.54 0.39
C THR A 50 -12.50 7.15 0.66
N GLY A 51 -12.58 8.26 1.41
CA GLY A 51 -13.81 9.00 1.67
C GLY A 51 -14.44 8.76 3.05
N LYS A 52 -13.72 8.27 4.07
CA LYS A 52 -14.23 8.02 5.42
C LYS A 52 -14.92 9.25 6.03
N THR A 53 -14.20 10.34 6.17
CA THR A 53 -14.72 11.62 6.72
C THR A 53 -15.84 12.19 5.84
N THR A 54 -15.75 12.02 4.52
CA THR A 54 -16.81 12.41 3.58
C THR A 54 -18.10 11.61 3.84
N THR A 55 -18.00 10.29 4.02
CA THR A 55 -19.15 9.42 4.36
C THR A 55 -19.75 9.82 5.71
N ALA A 56 -18.93 10.14 6.71
CA ALA A 56 -19.37 10.65 8.01
C ALA A 56 -20.17 11.95 7.86
N ARG A 57 -19.69 12.90 7.07
CA ARG A 57 -20.39 14.16 6.80
C ARG A 57 -21.70 13.96 6.04
N ILE A 58 -21.73 13.03 5.06
CA ILE A 58 -22.99 12.69 4.36
C ILE A 58 -24.00 12.10 5.34
N LEU A 59 -23.57 11.16 6.19
CA LEU A 59 -24.43 10.58 7.22
C LEU A 59 -24.98 11.66 8.17
N ALA A 60 -24.12 12.59 8.60
CA ALA A 60 -24.55 13.72 9.46
C ALA A 60 -25.62 14.59 8.78
N ARG A 61 -25.46 14.89 7.49
CA ARG A 61 -26.50 15.60 6.71
C ARG A 61 -27.80 14.79 6.63
N CYS A 62 -27.71 13.50 6.44
CA CYS A 62 -28.86 12.60 6.36
C CYS A 62 -29.66 12.53 7.67
N LEU A 63 -28.95 12.48 8.81
CA LEU A 63 -29.55 12.45 10.15
C LEU A 63 -30.22 13.78 10.52
N ASN A 64 -29.61 14.90 10.15
CA ASN A 64 -29.99 16.23 10.58
C ASN A 64 -30.69 17.11 9.52
N CYS A 65 -31.01 16.56 8.33
CA CYS A 65 -31.68 17.31 7.27
C CYS A 65 -33.04 17.87 7.75
N GLN A 66 -33.16 19.20 7.82
CA GLN A 66 -34.35 19.90 8.32
C GLN A 66 -35.52 19.87 7.34
N SER A 67 -35.29 19.60 6.07
CA SER A 67 -36.34 19.48 5.05
C SER A 67 -37.08 18.15 5.08
N SER A 68 -36.69 17.20 5.94
CA SER A 68 -37.32 15.92 6.15
C SER A 68 -37.84 15.83 7.58
N PRO A 69 -39.01 15.19 7.84
CA PRO A 69 -39.55 15.03 9.18
C PRO A 69 -38.70 14.12 10.08
N GLY A 70 -37.82 13.29 9.49
CA GLY A 70 -36.93 12.36 10.17
C GLY A 70 -35.61 12.22 9.44
N PRO A 71 -34.73 11.30 9.88
CA PRO A 71 -33.55 10.90 9.11
C PRO A 71 -33.90 10.52 7.68
N THR A 72 -33.08 10.92 6.71
CA THR A 72 -33.32 10.65 5.30
C THR A 72 -32.08 10.15 4.59
N ALA A 73 -32.22 9.27 3.61
CA ALA A 73 -31.09 8.86 2.76
C ALA A 73 -30.73 9.92 1.70
N GLU A 74 -31.61 10.90 1.48
CA GLU A 74 -31.48 11.96 0.47
C GLU A 74 -31.52 13.34 1.14
N PRO A 75 -30.41 13.85 1.65
CA PRO A 75 -30.35 15.16 2.27
C PRO A 75 -30.55 16.26 1.23
N CYS A 76 -31.30 17.31 1.58
CA CYS A 76 -31.70 18.35 0.63
C CYS A 76 -30.54 19.25 0.14
N GLY A 77 -29.39 19.27 0.81
CA GLY A 77 -28.23 20.07 0.47
C GLY A 77 -28.37 21.59 0.71
N ARG A 78 -29.58 22.11 0.95
CA ARG A 78 -29.88 23.55 0.99
C ARG A 78 -30.32 24.11 2.35
N CYS A 79 -30.80 23.28 3.29
CA CYS A 79 -31.12 23.72 4.65
C CYS A 79 -29.85 24.05 5.44
N ASP A 80 -30.00 24.76 6.54
CA ASP A 80 -28.85 25.21 7.35
C ASP A 80 -28.01 24.05 7.87
N SER A 81 -28.65 22.98 8.34
CA SER A 81 -27.93 21.77 8.76
C SER A 81 -27.10 21.17 7.62
N CYS A 82 -27.66 21.02 6.41
CA CYS A 82 -26.93 20.48 5.29
C CYS A 82 -25.76 21.36 4.84
N ARG A 83 -25.94 22.69 4.85
CA ARG A 83 -24.87 23.64 4.41
C ARG A 83 -23.77 23.79 5.44
N ARG A 84 -24.12 23.79 6.74
CA ARG A 84 -23.14 24.01 7.82
C ARG A 84 -22.41 22.75 8.28
N THR A 85 -22.87 21.55 7.87
CA THR A 85 -22.15 20.30 8.16
C THR A 85 -20.73 20.37 7.60
N GLY A 86 -19.74 20.23 8.47
CA GLY A 86 -18.31 20.31 8.15
C GLY A 86 -17.73 21.73 8.26
N GLN A 87 -18.50 22.71 8.76
CA GLN A 87 -17.99 24.03 9.17
C GLN A 87 -17.55 23.96 10.64
N PRO A 88 -16.42 24.57 11.00
CA PRO A 88 -15.84 24.44 12.35
C PRO A 88 -16.66 25.10 13.45
N ASP A 89 -17.52 26.06 13.12
CA ASP A 89 -18.37 26.80 14.04
C ASP A 89 -19.77 26.19 14.26
N TRP A 90 -20.02 24.99 13.72
CA TRP A 90 -21.31 24.32 13.84
C TRP A 90 -21.38 23.40 15.06
N LEU A 91 -22.05 23.84 16.14
CA LEU A 91 -22.07 23.17 17.45
C LEU A 91 -22.76 21.80 17.46
N ASP A 92 -23.74 21.57 16.56
CA ASP A 92 -24.50 20.32 16.53
C ASP A 92 -23.80 19.21 15.75
N VAL A 93 -22.79 19.56 14.90
CA VAL A 93 -21.94 18.58 14.18
C VAL A 93 -20.49 19.00 14.37
N VAL A 94 -19.84 18.39 15.34
CA VAL A 94 -18.43 18.69 15.68
C VAL A 94 -17.54 17.67 15.03
N GLU A 95 -16.46 18.15 14.41
CA GLU A 95 -15.42 17.31 13.81
C GLU A 95 -14.10 17.51 14.56
N VAL A 96 -13.57 16.42 15.11
CA VAL A 96 -12.34 16.39 15.91
C VAL A 96 -11.33 15.52 15.19
N ASP A 97 -10.13 16.06 14.95
CA ASP A 97 -9.00 15.28 14.45
C ASP A 97 -8.18 14.76 15.64
N ALA A 98 -8.25 13.45 15.89
CA ALA A 98 -7.51 12.81 16.98
C ALA A 98 -5.98 12.81 16.74
N ALA A 99 -5.51 13.10 15.53
CA ALA A 99 -4.08 13.19 15.19
C ALA A 99 -3.44 14.52 15.63
N SER A 100 -4.21 15.58 15.81
CA SER A 100 -3.67 16.88 16.19
C SER A 100 -3.18 16.91 17.65
N SER A 101 -1.86 17.01 17.82
CA SER A 101 -1.16 16.69 19.08
C SER A 101 -1.28 17.70 20.22
N ALA A 102 -1.70 18.92 19.97
CA ALA A 102 -1.63 20.00 20.96
C ALA A 102 -2.84 20.11 21.91
N ARG A 103 -3.97 19.47 21.60
CA ARG A 103 -5.26 19.71 22.30
C ARG A 103 -6.02 18.47 22.74
N ARG A 104 -5.47 17.29 22.58
CA ARG A 104 -6.19 15.99 22.66
C ARG A 104 -6.96 15.73 23.96
N ILE A 105 -6.41 16.07 25.11
CA ILE A 105 -7.02 15.76 26.41
C ILE A 105 -8.07 16.82 26.77
N ASP A 106 -7.76 18.06 26.54
CA ASP A 106 -8.64 19.17 26.93
C ASP A 106 -9.84 19.28 25.99
N GLU A 107 -9.64 19.15 24.67
CA GLU A 107 -10.74 19.11 23.69
C GLU A 107 -11.66 17.89 23.91
N MET A 108 -11.11 16.75 24.29
CA MET A 108 -11.91 15.57 24.61
C MET A 108 -12.73 15.74 25.90
N ARG A 109 -12.17 16.39 26.93
CA ARG A 109 -12.89 16.70 28.16
C ARG A 109 -14.00 17.73 27.88
N GLU A 110 -13.68 18.78 27.16
CA GLU A 110 -14.66 19.79 26.74
C GLU A 110 -15.76 19.15 25.89
N TRP A 111 -15.40 18.27 24.95
CA TRP A 111 -16.38 17.48 24.19
C TRP A 111 -17.29 16.67 25.10
N LEU A 112 -16.74 15.92 26.09
CA LEU A 112 -17.52 15.11 27.02
C LEU A 112 -18.51 15.90 27.86
N GLU A 113 -18.17 17.14 28.20
CA GLU A 113 -19.08 18.04 28.88
C GLU A 113 -20.22 18.47 27.95
N THR A 114 -19.91 18.72 26.68
CA THR A 114 -20.87 19.24 25.70
C THR A 114 -21.83 18.16 25.18
N VAL A 115 -21.44 16.88 25.10
CA VAL A 115 -22.31 15.80 24.55
C VAL A 115 -23.55 15.51 25.39
N ARG A 116 -23.56 15.94 26.66
CA ARG A 116 -24.70 15.78 27.57
C ARG A 116 -25.86 16.73 27.25
N TYR A 117 -25.56 17.82 26.57
CA TYR A 117 -26.58 18.82 26.22
C TYR A 117 -27.28 18.47 24.91
N ALA A 118 -28.59 18.70 24.85
CA ALA A 118 -29.37 18.55 23.63
C ALA A 118 -28.81 19.44 22.50
N PRO A 119 -28.98 19.04 21.23
CA PRO A 119 -28.58 19.86 20.09
C PRO A 119 -29.37 21.20 20.09
N VAL A 120 -28.72 22.24 19.54
CA VAL A 120 -29.31 23.58 19.51
C VAL A 120 -30.33 23.76 18.41
N ALA A 121 -30.07 23.24 17.23
CA ALA A 121 -30.87 23.45 16.02
C ALA A 121 -31.22 22.14 15.27
N CYS A 122 -30.49 21.07 15.54
CA CYS A 122 -30.61 19.80 14.83
C CYS A 122 -31.36 18.72 15.65
N ARG A 123 -31.64 17.58 15.04
CA ARG A 123 -32.21 16.40 15.73
C ARG A 123 -31.19 15.68 16.59
N TYR A 124 -29.98 15.55 16.05
CA TYR A 124 -28.88 14.84 16.69
C TYR A 124 -27.68 15.74 16.87
N ARG A 125 -27.03 15.59 17.98
CA ARG A 125 -25.67 16.06 18.20
C ARG A 125 -24.73 15.01 17.65
N ILE A 126 -23.93 15.36 16.67
CA ILE A 126 -23.08 14.40 15.95
C ILE A 126 -21.61 14.79 16.18
N THR A 127 -20.84 13.82 16.61
CA THR A 127 -19.38 13.97 16.73
C THR A 127 -18.68 13.07 15.74
N ILE A 128 -17.89 13.64 14.86
CA ILE A 128 -17.03 12.94 13.91
C ILE A 128 -15.61 13.01 14.44
N MET A 129 -15.01 11.85 14.75
CA MET A 129 -13.62 11.78 15.19
C MET A 129 -12.79 11.13 14.07
N ASP A 130 -11.93 11.95 13.46
CA ASP A 130 -11.02 11.45 12.42
C ASP A 130 -9.73 10.91 13.05
N GLU A 131 -9.09 9.94 12.38
CA GLU A 131 -7.93 9.17 12.85
C GLU A 131 -8.11 8.63 14.29
N ALA A 132 -9.29 8.09 14.58
CA ALA A 132 -9.74 7.68 15.91
C ALA A 132 -8.83 6.62 16.59
N HIS A 133 -7.95 5.95 15.86
CA HIS A 133 -6.93 5.06 16.44
C HIS A 133 -5.87 5.80 17.27
N GLN A 134 -5.79 7.12 17.16
CA GLN A 134 -4.87 7.94 17.94
C GLN A 134 -5.48 8.47 19.24
N ILE A 135 -6.72 8.09 19.57
CA ILE A 135 -7.36 8.44 20.83
C ILE A 135 -6.58 7.77 21.99
N GLN A 136 -6.14 8.59 22.96
CA GLN A 136 -5.39 8.11 24.13
C GLN A 136 -6.29 7.36 25.13
N ASP A 137 -5.71 6.49 25.95
CA ASP A 137 -6.41 5.59 26.88
C ASP A 137 -7.42 6.28 27.80
N GLN A 138 -7.10 7.46 28.33
CA GLN A 138 -8.02 8.22 29.18
C GLN A 138 -9.25 8.70 28.43
N ALA A 139 -9.05 9.22 27.21
CA ALA A 139 -10.12 9.67 26.33
C ALA A 139 -10.93 8.47 25.81
N ALA A 140 -10.29 7.35 25.49
CA ALA A 140 -10.93 6.11 25.10
C ALA A 140 -11.84 5.56 26.20
N SER A 141 -11.41 5.60 27.45
CA SER A 141 -12.21 5.17 28.61
C SER A 141 -13.46 6.03 28.82
N ALA A 142 -13.33 7.34 28.59
CA ALA A 142 -14.46 8.27 28.70
C ALA A 142 -15.46 8.11 27.52
N LEU A 143 -14.92 7.89 26.31
CA LEU A 143 -15.72 7.57 25.13
C LEU A 143 -16.49 6.25 25.33
N LEU A 144 -15.86 5.23 25.91
CA LEU A 144 -16.49 3.94 26.20
C LEU A 144 -17.72 4.10 27.11
N LYS A 145 -17.61 4.87 28.19
CA LYS A 145 -18.75 5.15 29.10
C LYS A 145 -19.91 5.83 28.35
N THR A 146 -19.59 6.77 27.45
CA THR A 146 -20.60 7.45 26.64
C THR A 146 -21.26 6.52 25.61
N LEU A 147 -20.52 5.54 25.08
CA LEU A 147 -21.06 4.55 24.14
C LEU A 147 -21.83 3.42 24.82
N GLU A 148 -21.62 3.18 26.12
CA GLU A 148 -22.40 2.21 26.91
C GLU A 148 -23.80 2.73 27.21
N GLU A 149 -23.93 3.99 27.58
CA GLU A 149 -25.20 4.67 27.87
C GLU A 149 -25.28 5.99 27.10
N PRO A 150 -25.42 5.93 25.76
CA PRO A 150 -25.41 7.14 24.96
C PRO A 150 -26.69 7.96 25.15
N PRO A 151 -26.62 9.28 25.29
CA PRO A 151 -27.80 10.13 25.25
C PRO A 151 -28.60 9.90 23.96
N PRO A 152 -29.92 9.92 23.98
CA PRO A 152 -30.76 9.59 22.81
C PRO A 152 -30.54 10.50 21.60
N HIS A 153 -30.02 11.70 21.84
CA HIS A 153 -29.71 12.70 20.82
C HIS A 153 -28.28 12.63 20.30
N LEU A 154 -27.40 11.78 20.88
CA LEU A 154 -25.99 11.70 20.50
C LEU A 154 -25.77 10.64 19.43
N VAL A 155 -24.97 11.00 18.42
CA VAL A 155 -24.40 10.05 17.43
C VAL A 155 -22.90 10.28 17.35
N VAL A 156 -22.15 9.21 17.56
CA VAL A 156 -20.68 9.20 17.47
C VAL A 156 -20.25 8.48 16.21
N ILE A 157 -19.38 9.10 15.42
CA ILE A 157 -18.85 8.55 14.18
C ILE A 157 -17.33 8.55 14.26
N LEU A 158 -16.73 7.37 14.32
CA LEU A 158 -15.28 7.22 14.30
C LEU A 158 -14.80 6.92 12.87
N CYS A 159 -13.76 7.62 12.43
CA CYS A 159 -13.06 7.37 11.17
C CYS A 159 -11.63 6.93 11.47
N THR A 160 -11.14 5.87 10.84
CA THR A 160 -9.78 5.38 11.08
C THR A 160 -9.17 4.68 9.87
N THR A 161 -7.86 4.75 9.76
CA THR A 161 -7.08 3.91 8.84
C THR A 161 -6.69 2.57 9.48
N HIS A 162 -6.64 2.49 10.81
CA HIS A 162 -6.20 1.33 11.58
C HIS A 162 -7.31 0.86 12.55
N PRO A 163 -8.30 0.10 12.08
CA PRO A 163 -9.43 -0.31 12.93
C PRO A 163 -9.03 -1.26 14.06
N TRP A 164 -7.89 -1.96 13.92
CA TRP A 164 -7.41 -2.91 14.90
C TRP A 164 -6.77 -2.23 16.12
N ASP A 165 -6.31 -0.97 15.98
CA ASP A 165 -5.72 -0.18 17.05
C ASP A 165 -6.80 0.47 17.95
N ILE A 166 -8.07 0.44 17.53
CA ILE A 166 -9.20 0.85 18.37
C ILE A 166 -9.54 -0.29 19.35
N LEU A 167 -9.72 0.06 20.63
CA LEU A 167 -10.09 -0.89 21.67
C LEU A 167 -11.28 -1.75 21.23
N GLY A 168 -11.17 -3.07 21.40
CA GLY A 168 -12.20 -4.03 21.02
C GLY A 168 -13.55 -3.75 21.70
N THR A 169 -13.53 -3.21 22.92
CA THR A 169 -14.70 -2.78 23.69
C THR A 169 -15.45 -1.61 23.05
N ILE A 170 -14.75 -0.65 22.46
CA ILE A 170 -15.36 0.45 21.69
C ILE A 170 -15.91 -0.09 20.38
N ARG A 171 -15.09 -0.86 19.66
CA ARG A 171 -15.45 -1.40 18.33
C ARG A 171 -16.71 -2.27 18.37
N SER A 172 -16.91 -3.07 19.41
CA SER A 172 -18.08 -3.94 19.57
C SER A 172 -19.42 -3.19 19.75
N ARG A 173 -19.38 -1.89 20.08
CA ARG A 173 -20.54 -1.02 20.28
C ARG A 173 -20.87 -0.16 19.06
N LEU A 174 -20.04 -0.23 18.02
CA LEU A 174 -20.17 0.57 16.81
C LEU A 174 -20.60 -0.29 15.62
N GLN A 175 -21.43 0.27 14.75
CA GLN A 175 -21.68 -0.32 13.44
C GLN A 175 -20.46 -0.04 12.54
N HIS A 176 -19.75 -1.10 12.16
CA HIS A 176 -18.53 -1.01 11.40
C HIS A 176 -18.78 -1.13 9.89
N TYR A 177 -18.33 -0.13 9.15
CA TYR A 177 -18.36 -0.08 7.69
C TYR A 177 -16.96 0.09 7.14
N VAL A 178 -16.58 -0.81 6.23
CA VAL A 178 -15.23 -0.80 5.61
C VAL A 178 -15.31 -0.14 4.24
N LEU A 179 -14.63 0.98 4.08
CA LEU A 179 -14.45 1.63 2.79
C LEU A 179 -13.29 0.96 2.06
N ARG A 180 -13.55 0.55 0.84
CA ARG A 180 -12.57 -0.13 0.00
C ARG A 180 -11.75 0.88 -0.79
N LYS A 181 -10.52 0.48 -1.13
CA LYS A 181 -9.69 1.21 -2.07
C LYS A 181 -10.39 1.24 -3.43
N PRO A 182 -10.66 2.42 -4.02
CA PRO A 182 -11.28 2.49 -5.33
C PRO A 182 -10.34 1.93 -6.40
N GLY A 183 -10.93 1.23 -7.36
CA GLY A 183 -10.21 0.83 -8.57
C GLY A 183 -9.95 2.01 -9.50
N ILE A 184 -9.02 1.85 -10.42
CA ILE A 184 -8.64 2.87 -11.42
C ILE A 184 -9.86 3.41 -12.20
N PRO A 185 -10.79 2.57 -12.70
CA PRO A 185 -11.96 3.07 -13.41
C PRO A 185 -12.86 4.00 -12.57
N ALA A 186 -12.95 3.75 -11.25
CA ALA A 186 -13.70 4.60 -10.34
C ALA A 186 -13.03 5.97 -10.14
N LEU A 187 -11.70 5.98 -10.05
CA LEU A 187 -10.91 7.22 -9.97
C LEU A 187 -11.00 8.03 -11.26
N VAL A 188 -10.80 7.39 -12.41
CA VAL A 188 -10.93 8.05 -13.73
C VAL A 188 -12.31 8.69 -13.90
N LYS A 189 -13.39 7.98 -13.50
CA LYS A 189 -14.74 8.53 -13.54
C LYS A 189 -14.90 9.79 -12.67
N VAL A 190 -14.27 9.83 -11.50
CA VAL A 190 -14.30 11.02 -10.64
C VAL A 190 -13.48 12.15 -11.22
N LEU A 191 -12.28 11.85 -11.72
CA LEU A 191 -11.38 12.83 -12.36
C LEU A 191 -12.04 13.45 -13.59
N ASP A 192 -12.62 12.65 -14.49
CA ASP A 192 -13.34 13.13 -15.68
C ASP A 192 -14.52 14.03 -15.32
N ARG A 193 -15.34 13.62 -14.33
CA ARG A 193 -16.46 14.44 -13.84
C ARG A 193 -15.99 15.80 -13.32
N VAL A 194 -14.90 15.83 -12.56
CA VAL A 194 -14.37 17.07 -11.98
C VAL A 194 -13.68 17.91 -13.03
N ALA A 195 -12.90 17.32 -13.94
CA ALA A 195 -12.28 18.03 -15.06
C ALA A 195 -13.32 18.76 -15.91
N ARG A 196 -14.39 18.07 -16.28
CA ARG A 196 -15.51 18.70 -17.03
C ARG A 196 -16.19 19.84 -16.26
N ALA A 197 -16.41 19.66 -14.95
CA ALA A 197 -17.04 20.68 -14.10
C ALA A 197 -16.19 21.94 -13.96
N GLU A 198 -14.86 21.82 -13.99
CA GLU A 198 -13.90 22.91 -13.87
C GLU A 198 -13.43 23.44 -15.26
N GLY A 199 -13.91 22.87 -16.34
CA GLY A 199 -13.48 23.27 -17.71
C GLY A 199 -12.04 22.86 -18.03
N ILE A 200 -11.52 21.82 -17.38
CA ILE A 200 -10.18 21.27 -17.63
C ILE A 200 -10.28 20.30 -18.81
N GLU A 201 -9.53 20.54 -19.88
CA GLU A 201 -9.40 19.63 -21.01
C GLU A 201 -8.38 18.54 -20.68
N ALA A 202 -8.84 17.34 -20.35
CA ALA A 202 -7.98 16.21 -20.01
C ALA A 202 -8.33 14.98 -20.85
N GLY A 203 -7.33 14.40 -21.52
CA GLY A 203 -7.49 13.15 -22.26
C GLY A 203 -7.64 11.94 -21.32
N GLU A 204 -8.38 10.91 -21.74
CA GLU A 204 -8.62 9.70 -20.95
C GLU A 204 -7.31 9.05 -20.46
N ARG A 205 -6.28 9.00 -21.31
CA ARG A 205 -4.96 8.46 -20.96
C ARG A 205 -4.26 9.27 -19.86
N ALA A 206 -4.37 10.60 -19.89
CA ALA A 206 -3.81 11.46 -18.85
C ALA A 206 -4.53 11.22 -17.51
N LEU A 207 -5.87 11.13 -17.53
CA LEU A 207 -6.65 10.80 -16.34
C LEU A 207 -6.34 9.41 -15.78
N ASP A 208 -6.06 8.42 -16.63
CA ASP A 208 -5.64 7.07 -16.21
C ASP A 208 -4.28 7.10 -15.51
N ILE A 209 -3.32 7.90 -16.00
CA ILE A 209 -2.01 8.08 -15.37
C ILE A 209 -2.17 8.72 -13.98
N LEU A 210 -2.96 9.79 -13.84
CA LEU A 210 -3.25 10.43 -12.55
C LEU A 210 -3.93 9.47 -11.58
N ALA A 211 -4.91 8.68 -12.06
CA ALA A 211 -5.63 7.70 -11.25
C ALA A 211 -4.70 6.60 -10.71
N ARG A 212 -3.73 6.16 -11.49
CA ARG A 212 -2.71 5.19 -11.06
C ARG A 212 -1.77 5.77 -10.02
N ALA A 213 -1.27 6.99 -10.26
CA ALA A 213 -0.37 7.66 -9.32
C ALA A 213 -1.04 7.92 -7.97
N ALA A 214 -2.34 8.16 -7.95
CA ALA A 214 -3.12 8.37 -6.74
C ALA A 214 -3.30 7.12 -5.87
N ASP A 215 -2.90 5.96 -6.33
CA ASP A 215 -2.88 4.68 -5.60
C ASP A 215 -4.17 4.40 -4.80
N GLY A 216 -5.34 4.66 -5.40
CA GLY A 216 -6.65 4.41 -4.80
C GLY A 216 -7.09 5.45 -3.77
N SER A 217 -6.58 6.67 -3.86
CA SER A 217 -6.99 7.81 -3.04
C SER A 217 -7.70 8.87 -3.91
N TYR A 218 -8.98 9.14 -3.62
CA TYR A 218 -9.71 10.24 -4.28
C TYR A 218 -9.09 11.61 -3.98
N ARG A 219 -8.55 11.79 -2.76
CA ARG A 219 -7.94 13.05 -2.34
C ARG A 219 -6.68 13.33 -3.15
N ASP A 220 -5.82 12.33 -3.28
CA ASP A 220 -4.55 12.48 -3.98
C ASP A 220 -4.77 12.57 -5.49
N ALA A 221 -5.75 11.83 -6.05
CA ALA A 221 -6.14 11.95 -7.46
C ALA A 221 -6.60 13.37 -7.83
N LEU A 222 -7.49 13.95 -7.02
CA LEU A 222 -7.96 15.32 -7.25
C LEU A 222 -6.89 16.37 -6.94
N GLY A 223 -5.97 16.09 -6.01
CA GLY A 223 -4.80 16.92 -5.76
C GLY A 223 -3.86 16.96 -6.96
N LEU A 224 -3.58 15.83 -7.57
CA LEU A 224 -2.78 15.73 -8.79
C LEU A 224 -3.45 16.46 -9.96
N LEU A 225 -4.77 16.31 -10.13
CA LEU A 225 -5.52 17.03 -11.17
C LEU A 225 -5.46 18.55 -10.96
N ASP A 226 -5.55 19.03 -9.72
CA ASP A 226 -5.46 20.45 -9.34
C ASP A 226 -4.07 21.02 -9.69
N GLN A 227 -3.02 20.28 -9.32
CA GLN A 227 -1.64 20.68 -9.60
C GLN A 227 -1.35 20.73 -11.10
N ILE A 228 -1.71 19.67 -11.83
CA ILE A 228 -1.41 19.61 -13.26
C ILE A 228 -2.24 20.61 -14.06
N SER A 229 -3.50 20.86 -13.70
CA SER A 229 -4.33 21.85 -14.37
C SER A 229 -3.76 23.26 -14.24
N THR A 230 -3.13 23.54 -13.10
CA THR A 230 -2.45 24.83 -12.85
C THR A 230 -1.16 24.92 -13.67
N TYR A 231 -0.37 23.83 -13.73
CA TYR A 231 0.88 23.76 -14.48
C TYR A 231 0.65 23.86 -15.99
N ALA A 232 -0.29 23.09 -16.53
CA ALA A 232 -0.58 22.97 -17.96
C ALA A 232 -1.59 24.01 -18.50
N GLY A 233 -1.98 25.00 -17.69
CA GLY A 233 -2.87 26.08 -18.12
C GLY A 233 -4.27 25.64 -18.54
N GLY A 234 -4.76 24.52 -17.95
CA GLY A 234 -6.13 24.01 -18.17
C GLY A 234 -6.25 22.91 -19.22
N ARG A 235 -5.17 22.56 -19.94
CA ARG A 235 -5.12 21.41 -20.86
C ARG A 235 -4.09 20.40 -20.39
N VAL A 236 -4.56 19.22 -20.00
CA VAL A 236 -3.73 18.14 -19.41
C VAL A 236 -3.41 17.10 -20.48
N GLU A 237 -2.16 17.06 -20.91
CA GLU A 237 -1.64 16.05 -21.83
C GLU A 237 -0.92 14.93 -21.09
N VAL A 238 -0.66 13.82 -21.79
CA VAL A 238 0.02 12.65 -21.21
C VAL A 238 1.43 13.01 -20.75
N GLY A 239 2.15 13.83 -21.54
CA GLY A 239 3.50 14.30 -21.20
C GLY A 239 3.54 15.06 -19.89
N ASP A 240 2.62 16.03 -19.73
CA ASP A 240 2.52 16.84 -18.50
C ASP A 240 2.21 15.97 -17.27
N ALA A 241 1.33 14.96 -17.43
CA ALA A 241 0.98 14.04 -16.36
C ALA A 241 2.18 13.19 -15.91
N LEU A 242 2.97 12.69 -16.83
CA LEU A 242 4.19 11.92 -16.52
C LEU A 242 5.25 12.80 -15.85
N GLU A 243 5.45 14.02 -16.36
CA GLU A 243 6.42 14.97 -15.83
C GLU A 243 6.06 15.38 -14.40
N LEU A 244 4.81 15.76 -14.13
CA LEU A 244 4.36 16.15 -12.78
C LEU A 244 4.53 15.04 -11.75
N ILE A 245 4.22 13.80 -12.14
CA ILE A 245 4.29 12.65 -11.23
C ILE A 245 5.73 12.18 -11.04
N GLY A 246 6.65 12.60 -11.91
CA GLY A 246 8.00 12.04 -11.97
C GLY A 246 8.00 10.53 -12.25
N ALA A 247 6.96 10.05 -12.95
CA ALA A 247 6.81 8.63 -13.22
C ALA A 247 7.64 8.22 -14.45
N VAL A 248 8.24 7.05 -14.37
CA VAL A 248 8.85 6.41 -15.54
C VAL A 248 7.74 6.01 -16.51
N SER A 249 7.96 6.26 -17.79
CA SER A 249 7.04 5.77 -18.82
C SER A 249 6.97 4.24 -18.77
N ARG A 250 5.80 3.68 -19.08
CA ARG A 250 5.69 2.20 -19.16
C ARG A 250 6.68 1.62 -20.16
N GLU A 251 6.86 2.31 -21.29
CA GLU A 251 7.78 1.88 -22.33
C GLU A 251 9.21 1.74 -21.79
N SER A 252 9.70 2.75 -21.04
CA SER A 252 11.03 2.69 -20.41
C SER A 252 11.14 1.56 -19.38
N VAL A 253 10.05 1.24 -18.65
CA VAL A 253 10.05 0.09 -17.72
C VAL A 253 10.14 -1.22 -18.47
N PHE A 254 9.37 -1.38 -19.56
CA PHE A 254 9.46 -2.58 -20.41
C PHE A 254 10.86 -2.75 -20.99
N GLU A 255 11.43 -1.69 -21.54
CA GLU A 255 12.76 -1.69 -22.15
C GLU A 255 13.84 -2.01 -21.11
N LEU A 256 13.77 -1.40 -19.93
CA LEU A 256 14.71 -1.68 -18.83
C LEU A 256 14.67 -3.15 -18.41
N VAL A 257 13.48 -3.74 -18.31
CA VAL A 257 13.33 -5.16 -17.96
C VAL A 257 13.83 -6.05 -19.10
N ASP A 258 13.61 -5.69 -20.37
CA ASP A 258 14.14 -6.43 -21.52
C ASP A 258 15.68 -6.43 -21.53
N LEU A 259 16.32 -5.27 -21.26
CA LEU A 259 17.77 -5.14 -21.16
C LEU A 259 18.35 -5.96 -19.99
N MET A 260 17.69 -5.90 -18.82
CA MET A 260 18.08 -6.71 -17.66
C MET A 260 17.94 -8.21 -17.94
N ALA A 261 16.86 -8.61 -18.60
CA ALA A 261 16.62 -10.02 -19.00
C ALA A 261 17.67 -10.52 -20.00
N GLY A 262 18.08 -9.67 -20.91
CA GLY A 262 19.14 -9.92 -21.90
C GLY A 262 20.57 -9.93 -21.32
N GLY A 263 20.75 -9.51 -20.05
CA GLY A 263 22.07 -9.38 -19.42
C GLY A 263 22.87 -8.17 -19.91
N ASP A 264 22.23 -7.25 -20.64
CA ASP A 264 22.84 -6.01 -21.10
C ASP A 264 22.86 -4.95 -19.99
N ALA A 265 23.85 -5.06 -19.12
CA ALA A 265 24.01 -4.13 -18.02
C ALA A 265 24.37 -2.72 -18.49
N ALA A 266 25.11 -2.57 -19.61
CA ALA A 266 25.50 -1.27 -20.11
C ALA A 266 24.29 -0.50 -20.64
N GLY A 267 23.48 -1.13 -21.49
CA GLY A 267 22.24 -0.54 -21.99
C GLY A 267 21.24 -0.23 -20.86
N ALA A 268 21.11 -1.13 -19.86
CA ALA A 268 20.27 -0.87 -18.70
C ALA A 268 20.69 0.36 -17.91
N PHE A 269 22.00 0.56 -17.70
CA PHE A 269 22.54 1.74 -17.02
C PHE A 269 22.36 3.02 -17.85
N GLU A 270 22.61 2.97 -19.16
CA GLU A 270 22.41 4.13 -20.05
C GLU A 270 20.96 4.58 -20.06
N LEU A 271 20.02 3.64 -20.20
CA LEU A 271 18.58 3.93 -20.15
C LEU A 271 18.16 4.49 -18.80
N LEU A 272 18.70 3.90 -17.71
CA LEU A 272 18.41 4.35 -16.35
C LEU A 272 18.92 5.77 -16.11
N GLN A 273 20.15 6.08 -16.52
CA GLN A 273 20.71 7.43 -16.42
C GLN A 273 19.90 8.43 -17.24
N ALA A 274 19.60 8.14 -18.51
CA ALA A 274 18.80 9.00 -19.35
C ALA A 274 17.41 9.27 -18.75
N THR A 275 16.83 8.26 -18.10
CA THR A 275 15.53 8.37 -17.42
C THR A 275 15.61 9.24 -16.16
N LEU A 276 16.64 9.05 -15.33
CA LEU A 276 16.82 9.75 -14.06
C LEU A 276 17.45 11.15 -14.17
N ASP A 277 18.08 11.47 -15.29
CA ASP A 277 18.53 12.84 -15.60
C ASP A 277 17.37 13.74 -16.05
N GLY A 278 16.19 13.15 -16.34
CA GLY A 278 14.94 13.84 -16.59
C GLY A 278 14.16 14.15 -15.28
N PRO A 279 12.89 14.54 -15.40
CA PRO A 279 12.03 14.87 -14.25
C PRO A 279 11.56 13.66 -13.46
N VAL A 280 12.15 12.49 -13.66
CA VAL A 280 11.73 11.22 -13.04
C VAL A 280 12.26 11.10 -11.61
N ASP A 281 11.36 10.85 -10.67
CA ASP A 281 11.71 10.52 -9.28
C ASP A 281 12.18 9.06 -9.17
N PRO A 282 13.41 8.80 -8.66
CA PRO A 282 13.94 7.45 -8.51
C PRO A 282 13.03 6.52 -7.67
N GLU A 283 12.33 7.04 -6.67
CA GLU A 283 11.37 6.23 -5.89
C GLU A 283 10.16 5.81 -6.72
N GLN A 284 9.71 6.66 -7.64
CA GLN A 284 8.65 6.31 -8.59
C GLN A 284 9.13 5.26 -9.60
N ALA A 285 10.39 5.34 -10.03
CA ALA A 285 11.01 4.33 -10.88
C ALA A 285 11.04 2.95 -10.18
N ILE A 286 11.44 2.91 -8.92
CA ILE A 286 11.40 1.68 -8.11
C ILE A 286 9.97 1.14 -8.00
N ARG A 287 8.98 2.00 -7.74
CA ARG A 287 7.56 1.59 -7.68
C ARG A 287 7.06 1.04 -9.02
N GLY A 288 7.45 1.67 -10.11
CA GLY A 288 7.12 1.21 -11.47
C GLY A 288 7.66 -0.19 -11.76
N LEU A 289 8.94 -0.42 -11.44
CA LEU A 289 9.59 -1.73 -11.60
C LEU A 289 8.98 -2.81 -10.71
N VAL A 290 8.69 -2.51 -9.44
CA VAL A 290 7.98 -3.44 -8.53
C VAL A 290 6.63 -3.84 -9.11
N GLY A 291 5.85 -2.86 -9.58
CA GLY A 291 4.55 -3.13 -10.22
C GLY A 291 4.69 -4.02 -11.44
N HIS A 292 5.66 -3.75 -12.29
CA HIS A 292 5.92 -4.50 -13.52
C HIS A 292 6.34 -5.95 -13.24
N LEU A 293 7.39 -6.16 -12.44
CA LEU A 293 7.87 -7.50 -12.08
C LEU A 293 6.81 -8.31 -11.33
N ARG A 294 5.95 -7.67 -10.54
CA ARG A 294 4.81 -8.34 -9.91
C ARG A 294 3.84 -8.91 -10.96
N TYR A 295 3.54 -8.17 -12.04
CA TYR A 295 2.68 -8.70 -13.11
C TYR A 295 3.35 -9.83 -13.86
N VAL A 296 4.65 -9.73 -14.13
CA VAL A 296 5.45 -10.83 -14.71
C VAL A 296 5.37 -12.06 -13.81
N CYS A 297 5.59 -11.93 -12.51
CA CYS A 297 5.49 -13.03 -11.54
C CYS A 297 4.09 -13.65 -11.53
N LEU A 298 3.03 -12.86 -11.53
CA LEU A 298 1.65 -13.36 -11.57
C LEU A 298 1.37 -14.18 -12.84
N LEU A 299 1.85 -13.73 -13.99
CA LEU A 299 1.72 -14.47 -15.25
C LEU A 299 2.46 -15.80 -15.22
N GLN A 300 3.68 -15.84 -14.65
CA GLN A 300 4.46 -17.08 -14.46
C GLN A 300 3.73 -18.09 -13.56
N GLN A 301 2.95 -17.61 -12.58
CA GLN A 301 2.10 -18.45 -11.72
C GLN A 301 0.75 -18.81 -12.37
N GLY A 302 0.55 -18.53 -13.65
CA GLY A 302 -0.67 -18.87 -14.39
C GLY A 302 -1.86 -17.94 -14.16
N ALA A 303 -1.66 -16.77 -13.56
CA ALA A 303 -2.70 -15.78 -13.45
C ALA A 303 -3.08 -15.26 -14.85
N ARG A 304 -4.39 -15.09 -15.07
CA ARG A 304 -4.89 -14.47 -16.31
C ARG A 304 -4.87 -12.95 -16.19
N PRO A 305 -4.49 -12.23 -17.27
CA PRO A 305 -4.64 -10.78 -17.32
C PRO A 305 -6.09 -10.37 -17.02
N ARG A 306 -6.25 -9.32 -16.23
CA ARG A 306 -7.56 -8.77 -15.84
C ARG A 306 -7.65 -7.32 -16.31
N ASP A 307 -8.86 -6.85 -16.58
CA ASP A 307 -9.09 -5.45 -16.96
C ASP A 307 -8.55 -4.46 -15.91
N GLU A 308 -8.52 -4.88 -14.64
CA GLU A 308 -7.94 -4.10 -13.53
C GLU A 308 -6.44 -3.83 -13.69
N TRP A 309 -5.70 -4.64 -14.48
CA TRP A 309 -4.29 -4.40 -14.77
C TRP A 309 -4.09 -3.24 -15.75
N ALA A 310 -5.13 -2.92 -16.53
CA ALA A 310 -5.23 -1.84 -17.47
C ALA A 310 -4.00 -1.74 -18.41
N PHE A 311 -3.60 -2.88 -18.96
CA PHE A 311 -2.65 -3.00 -20.06
C PHE A 311 -3.40 -3.12 -21.39
N SER A 312 -2.85 -2.55 -22.45
CA SER A 312 -3.33 -2.82 -23.80
C SER A 312 -3.06 -4.29 -24.18
N PRO A 313 -3.78 -4.83 -25.17
CA PRO A 313 -3.50 -6.18 -25.65
C PRO A 313 -2.03 -6.39 -26.10
N GLU A 314 -1.39 -5.36 -26.64
CA GLU A 314 0.02 -5.37 -27.05
C GLU A 314 0.95 -5.40 -25.84
N GLU A 315 0.66 -4.59 -24.81
CA GLU A 315 1.41 -4.61 -23.56
C GLU A 315 1.27 -5.94 -22.82
N VAL A 316 0.08 -6.56 -22.84
CA VAL A 316 -0.13 -7.91 -22.28
C VAL A 316 0.71 -8.96 -23.02
N ALA A 317 0.75 -8.91 -24.34
CA ALA A 317 1.58 -9.81 -25.14
C ALA A 317 3.08 -9.66 -24.80
N ARG A 318 3.55 -8.42 -24.63
CA ARG A 318 4.93 -8.13 -24.22
C ARG A 318 5.24 -8.61 -22.81
N LEU A 319 4.33 -8.38 -21.85
CA LEU A 319 4.44 -8.93 -20.49
C LEU A 319 4.53 -10.45 -20.49
N GLN A 320 3.73 -11.13 -21.33
CA GLN A 320 3.77 -12.58 -21.47
C GLN A 320 5.10 -13.05 -22.07
N ALA A 321 5.65 -12.31 -23.05
CA ALA A 321 6.97 -12.61 -23.60
C ALA A 321 8.06 -12.50 -22.53
N GLN A 322 8.06 -11.45 -21.72
CA GLN A 322 8.99 -11.28 -20.61
C GLN A 322 8.82 -12.37 -19.54
N ALA A 323 7.57 -12.77 -19.23
CA ALA A 323 7.29 -13.84 -18.29
C ALA A 323 7.80 -15.20 -18.75
N ASN A 324 7.84 -15.43 -20.06
CA ASN A 324 8.40 -16.65 -20.64
C ASN A 324 9.93 -16.62 -20.74
N GLN A 325 10.53 -15.45 -20.84
CA GLN A 325 11.96 -15.25 -21.04
C GLN A 325 12.75 -15.21 -19.74
N LEU A 326 12.18 -14.61 -18.68
CA LEU A 326 12.82 -14.46 -17.38
C LEU A 326 12.63 -15.74 -16.54
N PRO A 327 13.70 -16.29 -15.90
CA PRO A 327 13.56 -17.31 -14.87
C PRO A 327 12.71 -16.81 -13.70
N ALA A 328 11.84 -17.68 -13.15
CA ALA A 328 10.98 -17.30 -12.02
C ALA A 328 11.78 -16.87 -10.79
N SER A 329 12.90 -17.54 -10.54
CA SER A 329 13.86 -17.19 -9.48
C SER A 329 14.44 -15.77 -9.64
N GLN A 330 14.73 -15.34 -10.88
CA GLN A 330 15.25 -14.00 -11.15
C GLN A 330 14.17 -12.93 -10.93
N VAL A 331 12.92 -13.21 -11.27
CA VAL A 331 11.80 -12.27 -11.03
C VAL A 331 11.55 -12.11 -9.54
N VAL A 332 11.52 -13.20 -8.77
CA VAL A 332 11.34 -13.16 -7.31
C VAL A 332 12.51 -12.42 -6.66
N HIS A 333 13.75 -12.75 -7.06
CA HIS A 333 14.95 -12.06 -6.56
C HIS A 333 14.92 -10.55 -6.87
N GLY A 334 14.46 -10.15 -8.04
CA GLY A 334 14.28 -8.74 -8.40
C GLY A 334 13.27 -8.03 -7.50
N LEU A 335 12.16 -8.69 -7.19
CA LEU A 335 11.16 -8.15 -6.25
C LEU A 335 11.72 -7.99 -4.84
N ASP A 336 12.52 -8.95 -4.35
CA ASP A 336 13.17 -8.89 -3.04
C ASP A 336 14.19 -7.73 -2.98
N LEU A 337 15.03 -7.58 -4.01
CA LEU A 337 15.99 -6.47 -4.09
C LEU A 337 15.31 -5.10 -4.09
N LEU A 338 14.22 -4.96 -4.83
CA LEU A 338 13.45 -3.72 -4.88
C LEU A 338 12.71 -3.43 -3.57
N ALA A 339 12.19 -4.47 -2.89
CA ALA A 339 11.57 -4.34 -1.58
C ALA A 339 12.58 -3.89 -0.52
N ASP A 340 13.77 -4.49 -0.51
CA ASP A 340 14.88 -4.08 0.37
C ASP A 340 15.33 -2.65 0.09
N ALA A 341 15.41 -2.24 -1.18
CA ALA A 341 15.73 -0.87 -1.56
C ALA A 341 14.70 0.11 -0.99
N GLN A 342 13.40 -0.19 -1.09
CA GLN A 342 12.34 0.65 -0.51
C GLN A 342 12.46 0.78 1.01
N VAL A 343 12.81 -0.30 1.71
CA VAL A 343 13.00 -0.29 3.17
C VAL A 343 14.21 0.58 3.54
N ARG A 344 15.33 0.44 2.83
CA ARG A 344 16.56 1.23 3.07
C ARG A 344 16.35 2.73 2.83
N ILE A 345 15.58 3.09 1.80
CA ILE A 345 15.24 4.48 1.50
C ILE A 345 14.39 5.06 2.63
N ARG A 346 13.32 4.35 3.05
CA ARG A 346 12.38 4.85 4.06
C ARG A 346 12.98 4.98 5.46
N HIS A 347 13.81 4.05 5.89
CA HIS A 347 14.31 3.96 7.27
C HIS A 347 15.79 4.33 7.42
N GLY A 348 16.57 4.26 6.35
CA GLY A 348 18.02 4.44 6.39
C GLY A 348 18.53 5.70 5.69
N GLY A 349 17.68 6.48 5.03
CA GLY A 349 18.11 7.66 4.25
C GLY A 349 19.08 7.30 3.11
N ALA A 350 19.01 6.07 2.58
CA ALA A 350 19.83 5.66 1.44
C ALA A 350 19.41 6.41 0.19
N ASP A 351 20.39 6.78 -0.64
CA ASP A 351 20.14 7.46 -1.92
C ASP A 351 19.30 6.57 -2.86
N PRO A 352 18.09 6.99 -3.26
CA PRO A 352 17.19 6.21 -4.11
C PRO A 352 17.80 5.89 -5.48
N ARG A 353 18.56 6.83 -6.08
CA ARG A 353 19.25 6.63 -7.37
C ARG A 353 20.26 5.50 -7.27
N LEU A 354 21.12 5.54 -6.26
CA LEU A 354 22.13 4.50 -6.03
C LEU A 354 21.48 3.12 -5.79
N GLN A 355 20.37 3.07 -5.03
CA GLN A 355 19.68 1.81 -4.79
C GLN A 355 19.13 1.21 -6.09
N LEU A 356 18.57 2.02 -6.96
CA LEU A 356 18.05 1.59 -8.26
C LEU A 356 19.18 1.10 -9.19
N GLU A 357 20.29 1.81 -9.25
CA GLU A 357 21.49 1.43 -10.00
C GLU A 357 22.05 0.07 -9.52
N LEU A 358 22.10 -0.15 -8.19
CA LEU A 358 22.53 -1.42 -7.62
C LEU A 358 21.60 -2.58 -7.98
N VAL A 359 20.28 -2.35 -7.97
CA VAL A 359 19.30 -3.34 -8.39
C VAL A 359 19.50 -3.69 -9.86
N ALA A 360 19.61 -2.69 -10.74
CA ALA A 360 19.85 -2.89 -12.17
C ALA A 360 21.13 -3.72 -12.42
N ALA A 361 22.24 -3.39 -11.72
CA ALA A 361 23.50 -4.12 -11.82
C ALA A 361 23.36 -5.60 -11.45
N ARG A 362 22.67 -5.89 -10.34
CA ARG A 362 22.51 -7.26 -9.84
C ARG A 362 21.58 -8.09 -10.72
N LEU A 363 20.52 -7.49 -11.24
CA LEU A 363 19.57 -8.18 -12.13
C LEU A 363 20.18 -8.44 -13.51
N SER A 364 20.94 -7.49 -14.06
CA SER A 364 21.62 -7.66 -15.36
C SER A 364 22.81 -8.62 -15.28
N ARG A 365 23.48 -8.71 -14.11
CA ARG A 365 24.64 -9.59 -13.92
C ARG A 365 24.52 -10.40 -12.62
N PRO A 366 23.77 -11.51 -12.62
CA PRO A 366 23.59 -12.34 -11.43
C PRO A 366 24.93 -12.87 -10.84
N ALA A 367 26.01 -12.85 -11.62
CA ALA A 367 27.34 -13.23 -11.15
C ALA A 367 27.93 -12.24 -10.11
N LEU A 368 27.45 -11.00 -10.07
CA LEU A 368 27.86 -9.99 -9.08
C LEU A 368 27.13 -10.13 -7.74
N ASP A 369 26.08 -10.94 -7.70
CA ASP A 369 25.30 -11.18 -6.50
C ASP A 369 25.64 -12.54 -5.88
N ALA A 370 26.20 -12.50 -4.67
CA ALA A 370 26.57 -13.69 -3.90
C ALA A 370 25.43 -14.21 -2.99
N SER A 371 24.21 -13.67 -3.13
CA SER A 371 23.06 -14.14 -2.35
C SER A 371 22.66 -15.55 -2.73
N ALA A 372 22.07 -16.28 -1.78
CA ALA A 372 21.56 -17.64 -2.04
C ALA A 372 20.50 -17.66 -3.16
N ALA A 373 19.68 -16.61 -3.28
CA ALA A 373 18.69 -16.47 -4.33
C ALA A 373 19.31 -16.31 -5.72
N ALA A 374 20.37 -15.49 -5.85
CA ALA A 374 21.09 -15.34 -7.11
C ALA A 374 21.85 -16.63 -7.52
N LEU A 375 22.38 -17.36 -6.54
CA LEU A 375 22.99 -18.66 -6.79
C LEU A 375 21.96 -19.70 -7.26
N ALA A 376 20.78 -19.73 -6.65
CA ALA A 376 19.68 -20.61 -7.07
C ALA A 376 19.23 -20.29 -8.50
N ALA A 377 19.08 -19.01 -8.85
CA ALA A 377 18.74 -18.58 -10.21
C ALA A 377 19.80 -19.01 -11.24
N ARG A 378 21.07 -18.95 -10.88
CA ARG A 378 22.17 -19.41 -11.75
C ARG A 378 22.15 -20.93 -11.94
N VAL A 379 21.85 -21.69 -10.89
CA VAL A 379 21.70 -23.16 -10.99
C VAL A 379 20.54 -23.49 -11.91
N GLU A 380 19.38 -22.86 -11.72
CA GLU A 380 18.20 -23.05 -12.57
C GLU A 380 18.49 -22.72 -14.06
N ALA A 381 19.20 -21.64 -14.33
CA ALA A 381 19.61 -21.26 -15.68
C ALA A 381 20.58 -22.29 -16.32
N LEU A 382 21.51 -22.81 -15.53
CA LEU A 382 22.45 -23.85 -15.99
C LEU A 382 21.72 -25.20 -16.25
N GLU A 383 20.78 -25.55 -15.41
CA GLU A 383 19.95 -26.77 -15.58
C GLU A 383 19.04 -26.66 -16.82
N ALA A 384 18.48 -25.47 -17.09
CA ALA A 384 17.67 -25.21 -18.28
C ALA A 384 18.49 -25.17 -19.57
N GLY A 385 19.75 -24.74 -19.50
CA GLY A 385 20.67 -24.63 -20.65
C GLY A 385 21.60 -25.82 -20.87
N ALA A 386 21.73 -26.72 -19.91
CA ALA A 386 22.57 -27.91 -20.07
C ALA A 386 21.89 -28.91 -20.98
N PRO A 387 22.49 -29.29 -22.13
CA PRO A 387 22.03 -30.49 -22.82
C PRO A 387 22.20 -31.65 -21.84
N ARG A 388 21.09 -32.31 -21.51
CA ARG A 388 21.09 -33.50 -20.64
C ARG A 388 22.08 -34.50 -21.24
N ALA A 389 23.25 -34.68 -20.59
CA ALA A 389 24.22 -35.67 -21.01
C ALA A 389 23.49 -36.99 -21.14
N PRO A 390 23.63 -37.74 -22.27
CA PRO A 390 23.05 -39.05 -22.37
C PRO A 390 23.50 -39.86 -21.17
N ALA A 391 22.57 -40.52 -20.50
CA ALA A 391 22.88 -41.41 -19.40
C ALA A 391 24.04 -42.31 -19.81
N PRO A 392 25.09 -42.46 -18.99
CA PRO A 392 26.21 -43.35 -19.36
C PRO A 392 25.63 -44.71 -19.71
N ALA A 393 25.91 -45.18 -20.94
CA ALA A 393 25.53 -46.47 -21.38
C ALA A 393 26.04 -47.50 -20.33
N ALA A 394 25.17 -48.38 -19.88
CA ALA A 394 25.51 -49.40 -18.91
C ALA A 394 26.80 -50.09 -19.36
N ALA A 395 27.83 -50.02 -18.53
CA ALA A 395 29.09 -50.69 -18.78
C ALA A 395 28.82 -52.19 -19.00
N PRO A 396 29.46 -52.84 -19.99
CA PRO A 396 29.34 -54.27 -20.15
C PRO A 396 29.81 -55.00 -18.88
N PRO A 397 29.24 -56.17 -18.58
CA PRO A 397 29.61 -56.90 -17.37
C PRO A 397 31.09 -57.14 -17.34
N ALA A 398 31.74 -56.80 -16.24
CA ALA A 398 33.17 -57.04 -16.03
C ALA A 398 33.43 -58.51 -16.00
N GLU A 399 34.42 -58.96 -16.78
CA GLU A 399 35.01 -60.34 -16.69
C GLU A 399 35.57 -60.54 -15.26
N PRO A 400 35.56 -61.76 -14.73
CA PRO A 400 36.01 -62.01 -13.37
C PRO A 400 37.52 -61.78 -13.27
N ALA A 401 37.88 -60.86 -12.35
CA ALA A 401 39.26 -60.51 -12.04
C ALA A 401 39.98 -61.70 -11.37
N GLU A 402 41.19 -62.01 -11.87
CA GLU A 402 42.12 -62.90 -11.19
C GLU A 402 42.44 -62.41 -9.75
N PRO A 403 42.69 -63.38 -8.81
CA PRO A 403 42.95 -63.02 -7.42
C PRO A 403 44.28 -62.29 -7.28
N ALA A 404 44.24 -61.12 -6.58
CA ALA A 404 45.38 -60.29 -6.25
C ALA A 404 46.34 -61.07 -5.28
N PRO A 405 47.67 -60.87 -5.39
CA PRO A 405 48.65 -61.49 -4.47
C PRO A 405 48.51 -60.89 -3.05
N GLU A 406 48.70 -61.80 -2.06
CA GLU A 406 48.68 -61.51 -0.64
C GLU A 406 49.73 -60.45 -0.23
N PRO A 407 49.42 -59.52 0.68
CA PRO A 407 50.39 -58.53 1.18
C PRO A 407 51.40 -59.23 2.12
N PRO A 408 52.66 -58.72 2.17
CA PRO A 408 53.71 -59.32 3.03
C PRO A 408 53.40 -59.12 4.50
N ALA A 409 53.80 -60.12 5.31
CA ALA A 409 53.63 -60.18 6.73
C ALA A 409 54.28 -59.03 7.47
N HIS A 410 53.55 -58.44 8.40
CA HIS A 410 54.03 -57.37 9.32
C HIS A 410 55.11 -57.92 10.24
N GLU A 411 56.28 -57.30 10.24
CA GLU A 411 57.27 -57.44 11.30
C GLU A 411 56.77 -56.80 12.60
N PRO A 412 57.07 -57.36 13.79
CA PRO A 412 56.62 -56.80 15.09
C PRO A 412 57.46 -55.58 15.45
N MET A 413 56.79 -54.53 15.85
CA MET A 413 57.32 -53.26 16.35
C MET A 413 57.89 -53.41 17.78
N PRO A 414 59.00 -52.78 18.10
CA PRO A 414 59.64 -52.88 19.45
C PRO A 414 58.80 -52.15 20.52
N PRO A 415 58.86 -52.59 21.80
CA PRO A 415 57.98 -52.15 22.90
C PRO A 415 58.59 -50.98 23.68
N ASP A 416 58.63 -49.76 23.15
CA ASP A 416 59.10 -48.58 23.93
C ASP A 416 58.42 -47.25 23.50
N LEU A 417 57.08 -47.17 23.52
CA LEU A 417 56.36 -45.88 23.45
C LEU A 417 54.98 -45.87 24.12
N GLU A 418 54.82 -46.68 25.20
CA GLU A 418 53.54 -46.71 25.96
C GLU A 418 53.45 -45.76 27.17
N HIS A 419 54.34 -44.82 27.32
CA HIS A 419 54.36 -43.95 28.54
C HIS A 419 54.32 -42.44 28.29
N ALA A 420 53.69 -41.94 27.24
CA ALA A 420 53.58 -40.49 26.99
C ALA A 420 52.17 -39.94 26.71
N GLN A 421 51.12 -40.66 27.09
CA GLN A 421 49.72 -40.13 26.92
C GLN A 421 48.86 -40.36 28.17
N ARG A 422 49.33 -39.94 29.36
CA ARG A 422 48.49 -39.75 30.55
C ARG A 422 49.02 -38.58 31.39
N ALA A 423 48.81 -37.36 30.94
CA ALA A 423 48.78 -36.16 31.78
C ALA A 423 48.22 -34.98 30.95
N GLY A 424 47.02 -34.57 31.24
CA GLY A 424 46.50 -33.36 30.62
C GLY A 424 44.98 -33.20 30.56
N ASP A 425 44.24 -33.84 31.49
CA ASP A 425 42.88 -33.38 31.78
C ASP A 425 42.92 -32.47 33.00
N GLY A 426 42.82 -31.19 32.79
CA GLY A 426 42.76 -30.15 33.80
C GLY A 426 41.74 -29.09 33.38
N ASP A 427 40.63 -29.10 34.12
CA ASP A 427 39.53 -28.10 34.11
C ASP A 427 39.88 -26.69 33.69
N HIS A 428 39.18 -26.17 32.71
CA HIS A 428 38.93 -24.74 32.58
C HIS A 428 37.48 -24.48 32.14
N GLN A 429 36.62 -24.28 33.13
CA GLN A 429 35.35 -23.56 32.97
C GLN A 429 35.64 -22.06 32.89
N PRO A 430 35.06 -21.32 31.91
CA PRO A 430 35.05 -19.86 31.95
C PRO A 430 33.88 -19.36 32.82
N PRO A 431 34.04 -18.19 33.48
CA PRO A 431 33.06 -17.67 34.43
C PRO A 431 31.83 -17.06 33.74
N LEU A 432 30.67 -17.30 34.34
CA LEU A 432 29.39 -16.66 34.05
C LEU A 432 29.47 -15.16 34.33
N VAL A 433 29.17 -14.34 33.33
CA VAL A 433 28.96 -12.89 33.50
C VAL A 433 27.50 -12.65 33.89
N ASP A 434 27.31 -12.13 35.07
CA ASP A 434 26.05 -11.70 35.66
C ASP A 434 25.63 -10.35 35.03
N LEU A 435 24.48 -10.30 34.33
CA LEU A 435 23.86 -9.10 33.81
C LEU A 435 22.64 -8.74 34.64
N ARG A 436 22.87 -8.06 35.77
CA ARG A 436 21.82 -7.29 36.49
C ARG A 436 22.33 -5.92 36.89
N GLY A 437 21.66 -4.97 36.27
CA GLY A 437 21.30 -3.66 36.74
C GLY A 437 22.34 -2.52 36.70
N PRO A 438 21.93 -1.27 36.87
CA PRO A 438 20.60 -0.77 37.23
C PRO A 438 19.81 -0.15 36.06
#